data_f184c300f3d293f19cef18b8a6ac4c0c
#
_entry.id   f184c300f3d293f19cef18b8a6ac4c0c
#
_cell.length_a   1.000
_cell.length_b   1.000
_cell.length_c   1.000
_cell.angle_alpha   90.00
_cell.angle_beta   90.00
_cell.angle_gamma   90.00
#
_symmetry.space_group_name_H-M   'P 1'
#
loop_
_entity.id
_entity.type
_entity.pdbx_description
1 polymer ?
#
loop_
_entity_poly.entity_id
_entity_poly.type
_entity_poly.pdbx_seq_one_letter_code
_entity_poly.pdbx_strand_id
1 'polypeptide(L)'
;LQQYLGDMYEVILHDVSEPNASIVFIAGDLTHRTVGDPLTNVVIEEMKRHGDDAQDMIGYLSELPDGRHFKSSTVFLRDESGILRGCLCINMDISPYQSAIDLLSRAVSTMKPQNPEIFTRNITEVVDTIVTEQFRQTPVSPEDMTKTQRIAFISELERKGVFEVKGSVERVAQLLGISVFTVYSYLKEVQKD
;
A
#
# COMPACT_ATOMS: atom_id res chain seq x y z
N LEU A 1 0.20 -31.34 14.78
CA LEU A 1 0.50 -30.11 14.06
C LEU A 1 -0.37 -28.95 14.56
N GLN A 2 -1.72 -29.08 14.55
CA GLN A 2 -2.66 -28.05 15.01
C GLN A 2 -2.35 -27.59 16.45
N GLN A 3 -2.12 -28.48 17.40
CA GLN A 3 -1.73 -28.12 18.77
C GLN A 3 -0.46 -27.27 18.86
N TYR A 4 0.46 -27.45 17.94
CA TYR A 4 1.67 -26.63 17.84
C TYR A 4 1.40 -25.24 17.23
N LEU A 5 0.52 -25.18 16.23
CA LEU A 5 0.18 -23.97 15.50
C LEU A 5 -0.80 -23.05 16.26
N GLY A 6 -1.63 -23.64 17.16
CA GLY A 6 -2.60 -22.90 17.97
C GLY A 6 -3.98 -22.75 17.30
N ASP A 7 -4.86 -22.02 17.98
CA ASP A 7 -6.29 -21.95 17.65
C ASP A 7 -6.62 -21.18 16.35
N MET A 8 -5.65 -20.45 15.83
CA MET A 8 -5.80 -19.76 14.52
C MET A 8 -5.61 -20.71 13.34
N TYR A 9 -5.41 -21.99 13.58
CA TYR A 9 -5.16 -22.97 12.53
C TYR A 9 -6.12 -24.15 12.62
N GLU A 10 -6.50 -24.65 11.46
CA GLU A 10 -7.22 -25.89 11.27
C GLU A 10 -6.46 -26.78 10.30
N VAL A 11 -6.37 -28.05 10.63
CA VAL A 11 -5.69 -29.06 9.82
C VAL A 11 -6.68 -30.18 9.50
N ILE A 12 -6.86 -30.44 8.20
CA ILE A 12 -7.84 -31.39 7.69
C ILE A 12 -7.13 -32.41 6.80
N LEU A 13 -7.42 -33.68 7.02
CA LEU A 13 -7.00 -34.79 6.14
C LEU A 13 -8.22 -35.32 5.38
N HIS A 14 -8.11 -35.38 4.07
CA HIS A 14 -9.12 -35.88 3.18
C HIS A 14 -8.67 -37.21 2.54
N ASP A 15 -9.58 -38.15 2.44
CA ASP A 15 -9.56 -39.27 1.50
C ASP A 15 -10.31 -38.85 0.23
N VAL A 16 -9.65 -38.85 -0.91
CA VAL A 16 -10.24 -38.40 -2.17
C VAL A 16 -11.06 -39.48 -2.88
N SER A 17 -11.03 -40.73 -2.40
CA SER A 17 -11.85 -41.82 -2.96
C SER A 17 -13.34 -41.61 -2.72
N GLU A 18 -13.71 -40.87 -1.66
CA GLU A 18 -15.09 -40.59 -1.26
C GLU A 18 -15.33 -39.05 -1.21
N PRO A 19 -15.42 -38.34 -2.36
CA PRO A 19 -15.48 -36.90 -2.40
C PRO A 19 -16.63 -36.27 -1.59
N ASN A 20 -17.74 -36.99 -1.44
CA ASN A 20 -18.91 -36.51 -0.69
C ASN A 20 -18.78 -36.65 0.83
N ALA A 21 -17.81 -37.47 1.31
CA ALA A 21 -17.56 -37.75 2.72
C ALA A 21 -16.06 -37.87 2.98
N SER A 22 -15.29 -36.91 2.47
CA SER A 22 -13.84 -37.02 2.33
C SER A 22 -13.04 -36.75 3.58
N ILE A 23 -13.57 -35.96 4.54
CA ILE A 23 -12.83 -35.64 5.77
C ILE A 23 -12.70 -36.88 6.63
N VAL A 24 -11.48 -37.38 6.77
CA VAL A 24 -11.15 -38.52 7.65
C VAL A 24 -10.54 -38.10 8.96
N PHE A 25 -10.00 -36.90 9.02
CA PHE A 25 -9.45 -36.28 10.22
C PHE A 25 -9.54 -34.77 10.15
N ILE A 26 -9.88 -34.13 11.28
CA ILE A 26 -9.87 -32.69 11.44
C ILE A 26 -9.38 -32.30 12.83
N ALA A 27 -8.56 -31.27 12.93
CA ALA A 27 -8.11 -30.67 14.17
C ALA A 27 -8.16 -29.15 14.03
N GLY A 28 -8.77 -28.47 14.98
CA GLY A 28 -9.20 -27.07 14.91
C GLY A 28 -10.70 -26.99 14.62
N ASP A 29 -11.25 -25.77 14.66
CA ASP A 29 -12.69 -25.50 14.48
C ASP A 29 -12.91 -24.16 13.75
N LEU A 30 -12.11 -23.91 12.72
CA LEU A 30 -12.22 -22.64 11.97
C LEU A 30 -13.37 -22.66 10.97
N THR A 31 -13.55 -23.80 10.28
CA THR A 31 -14.57 -23.96 9.24
C THR A 31 -15.87 -24.56 9.75
N HIS A 32 -15.92 -25.01 11.03
CA HIS A 32 -17.02 -25.75 11.65
C HIS A 32 -17.38 -27.03 10.90
N ARG A 33 -16.43 -27.61 10.17
CA ARG A 33 -16.58 -28.88 9.46
C ARG A 33 -16.26 -30.04 10.37
N THR A 34 -16.73 -31.22 9.98
CA THR A 34 -16.58 -32.45 10.77
C THR A 34 -16.13 -33.61 9.89
N VAL A 35 -15.67 -34.70 10.53
CA VAL A 35 -15.37 -35.95 9.82
C VAL A 35 -16.61 -36.41 9.05
N GLY A 36 -16.43 -36.75 7.79
CA GLY A 36 -17.51 -37.14 6.87
C GLY A 36 -18.03 -36.00 6.01
N ASP A 37 -17.54 -34.75 6.18
CA ASP A 37 -17.89 -33.64 5.27
C ASP A 37 -17.17 -33.77 3.91
N PRO A 38 -17.73 -33.18 2.82
CA PRO A 38 -17.24 -33.35 1.47
C PRO A 38 -15.91 -32.60 1.18
N LEU A 39 -15.31 -32.86 0.03
CA LEU A 39 -14.23 -32.02 -0.52
C LEU A 39 -14.72 -30.59 -0.82
N THR A 40 -13.77 -29.63 -0.85
CA THR A 40 -14.05 -28.30 -1.33
C THR A 40 -14.00 -28.23 -2.85
N ASN A 41 -14.67 -27.22 -3.42
CA ASN A 41 -14.67 -26.95 -4.86
C ASN A 41 -13.26 -26.82 -5.44
N VAL A 42 -12.34 -26.15 -4.74
CA VAL A 42 -10.96 -25.91 -5.20
C VAL A 42 -10.19 -27.21 -5.38
N VAL A 43 -10.32 -28.14 -4.43
CA VAL A 43 -9.69 -29.48 -4.49
C VAL A 43 -10.32 -30.30 -5.63
N ILE A 44 -11.66 -30.27 -5.76
CA ILE A 44 -12.36 -30.96 -6.84
C ILE A 44 -11.94 -30.47 -8.21
N GLU A 45 -11.80 -29.15 -8.38
CA GLU A 45 -11.37 -28.55 -9.66
C GLU A 45 -9.94 -28.95 -10.02
N GLU A 46 -9.03 -28.94 -9.06
CA GLU A 46 -7.64 -29.31 -9.28
C GLU A 46 -7.52 -30.79 -9.67
N MET A 47 -8.18 -31.65 -8.95
CA MET A 47 -8.25 -33.09 -9.28
C MET A 47 -8.88 -33.35 -10.65
N LYS A 48 -9.91 -32.58 -11.03
CA LYS A 48 -10.58 -32.74 -12.34
C LYS A 48 -9.65 -32.32 -13.47
N ARG A 49 -8.80 -31.30 -13.26
CA ARG A 49 -7.89 -30.78 -14.29
C ARG A 49 -6.68 -31.67 -14.50
N HIS A 50 -6.11 -32.21 -13.42
CA HIS A 50 -4.80 -32.83 -13.43
C HIS A 50 -4.79 -34.31 -12.98
N GLY A 51 -5.91 -34.83 -12.44
CA GLY A 51 -5.98 -36.21 -11.97
C GLY A 51 -4.95 -36.52 -10.89
N ASP A 52 -4.21 -37.59 -11.10
CA ASP A 52 -3.12 -38.00 -10.19
C ASP A 52 -1.94 -37.01 -10.18
N ASP A 53 -1.82 -36.13 -11.20
CA ASP A 53 -0.79 -35.08 -11.30
C ASP A 53 -1.22 -33.76 -10.66
N ALA A 54 -2.31 -33.71 -9.88
CA ALA A 54 -2.78 -32.52 -9.17
C ALA A 54 -1.65 -31.85 -8.39
N GLN A 55 -1.53 -30.55 -8.52
CA GLN A 55 -0.43 -29.76 -7.96
C GLN A 55 -0.77 -29.22 -6.58
N ASP A 56 0.22 -29.20 -5.69
CA ASP A 56 0.07 -28.58 -4.38
C ASP A 56 -0.27 -27.09 -4.52
N MET A 57 -1.26 -26.66 -3.77
CA MET A 57 -1.70 -25.26 -3.73
C MET A 57 -1.31 -24.65 -2.39
N ILE A 58 -0.41 -23.69 -2.41
CA ILE A 58 0.16 -23.12 -1.18
C ILE A 58 -0.22 -21.66 -1.01
N GLY A 59 -0.85 -21.32 0.12
CA GLY A 59 -1.07 -19.95 0.54
C GLY A 59 -2.15 -19.19 -0.26
N TYR A 60 -3.17 -19.89 -0.76
CA TYR A 60 -4.28 -19.26 -1.46
C TYR A 60 -5.32 -18.68 -0.48
N LEU A 61 -6.05 -17.68 -0.95
CA LEU A 61 -7.13 -17.05 -0.17
C LEU A 61 -8.39 -17.92 -0.21
N SER A 62 -8.97 -18.18 0.96
CA SER A 62 -10.30 -18.74 1.11
C SER A 62 -11.16 -17.81 1.96
N GLU A 63 -12.46 -17.81 1.70
CA GLU A 63 -13.43 -16.95 2.39
C GLU A 63 -14.61 -17.82 2.86
N LEU A 64 -15.03 -17.62 4.10
CA LEU A 64 -16.25 -18.20 4.63
C LEU A 64 -17.45 -17.29 4.38
N PRO A 65 -18.68 -17.86 4.39
CA PRO A 65 -19.92 -17.09 4.25
C PRO A 65 -20.11 -15.98 5.31
N ASP A 66 -19.44 -16.10 6.46
CA ASP A 66 -19.45 -15.11 7.54
C ASP A 66 -18.44 -13.95 7.32
N GLY A 67 -17.69 -13.97 6.20
CA GLY A 67 -16.71 -12.95 5.83
C GLY A 67 -15.34 -13.14 6.45
N ARG A 68 -15.06 -14.23 7.16
CA ARG A 68 -13.70 -14.55 7.62
C ARG A 68 -12.83 -14.99 6.45
N HIS A 69 -11.59 -14.52 6.45
CA HIS A 69 -10.60 -14.84 5.44
C HIS A 69 -9.55 -15.80 5.99
N PHE A 70 -9.23 -16.81 5.20
CA PHE A 70 -8.20 -17.78 5.51
C PHE A 70 -7.08 -17.77 4.46
N LYS A 71 -5.87 -17.95 4.93
CA LYS A 71 -4.75 -18.38 4.11
C LYS A 71 -4.72 -19.91 4.16
N SER A 72 -5.11 -20.53 3.06
CA SER A 72 -5.24 -21.98 2.94
C SER A 72 -4.10 -22.59 2.13
N SER A 73 -3.76 -23.84 2.44
CA SER A 73 -2.82 -24.62 1.65
C SER A 73 -3.33 -26.05 1.55
N THR A 74 -3.15 -26.66 0.39
CA THR A 74 -3.52 -28.05 0.12
C THR A 74 -2.32 -28.78 -0.47
N VAL A 75 -1.91 -29.86 0.17
CA VAL A 75 -0.84 -30.75 -0.28
C VAL A 75 -1.47 -32.08 -0.66
N PHE A 76 -1.23 -32.54 -1.88
CA PHE A 76 -1.78 -33.78 -2.40
C PHE A 76 -0.93 -34.98 -2.04
N LEU A 77 -1.56 -36.01 -1.50
CA LEU A 77 -0.93 -37.22 -0.99
C LEU A 77 -1.12 -38.38 -1.97
N ARG A 78 -0.03 -39.01 -2.36
CA ARG A 78 0.00 -40.11 -3.32
C ARG A 78 0.55 -41.36 -2.69
N ASP A 79 0.11 -42.51 -3.18
CA ASP A 79 0.72 -43.79 -2.84
C ASP A 79 2.05 -44.00 -3.61
N GLU A 80 2.70 -45.14 -3.33
CA GLU A 80 3.97 -45.52 -3.97
C GLU A 80 3.88 -45.68 -5.50
N SER A 81 2.68 -45.88 -6.03
CA SER A 81 2.41 -45.97 -7.47
C SER A 81 2.15 -44.59 -8.11
N GLY A 82 2.16 -43.49 -7.34
CA GLY A 82 1.87 -42.15 -7.80
C GLY A 82 0.38 -41.81 -7.86
N ILE A 83 -0.49 -42.72 -7.46
CA ILE A 83 -1.95 -42.53 -7.49
C ILE A 83 -2.36 -41.64 -6.32
N LEU A 84 -3.18 -40.62 -6.62
CA LEU A 84 -3.71 -39.68 -5.63
C LEU A 84 -4.67 -40.41 -4.66
N ARG A 85 -4.38 -40.33 -3.36
CA ARG A 85 -5.15 -40.98 -2.29
C ARG A 85 -5.85 -40.01 -1.35
N GLY A 86 -5.28 -38.83 -1.20
CA GLY A 86 -5.81 -37.87 -0.26
C GLY A 86 -5.21 -36.48 -0.43
N CYS A 87 -5.60 -35.56 0.43
CA CYS A 87 -4.92 -34.28 0.58
C CYS A 87 -4.92 -33.81 2.03
N LEU A 88 -3.86 -33.13 2.40
CA LEU A 88 -3.72 -32.42 3.65
C LEU A 88 -4.01 -30.95 3.41
N CYS A 89 -5.03 -30.41 4.07
CA CYS A 89 -5.37 -28.99 4.05
C CYS A 89 -4.96 -28.32 5.36
N ILE A 90 -4.38 -27.14 5.28
CA ILE A 90 -4.06 -26.29 6.42
C ILE A 90 -4.70 -24.92 6.18
N ASN A 91 -5.57 -24.52 7.07
CA ASN A 91 -6.23 -23.22 7.06
C ASN A 91 -5.70 -22.36 8.21
N MET A 92 -5.40 -21.11 7.94
CA MET A 92 -5.01 -20.10 8.93
C MET A 92 -5.99 -18.94 8.85
N ASP A 93 -6.65 -18.60 9.96
CA ASP A 93 -7.48 -17.37 10.03
C ASP A 93 -6.59 -16.14 9.98
N ILE A 94 -6.74 -15.37 8.91
CA ILE A 94 -6.00 -14.11 8.70
C ILE A 94 -6.84 -12.86 8.99
N SER A 95 -8.10 -13.01 9.37
CA SER A 95 -9.01 -11.90 9.64
C SER A 95 -8.49 -10.92 10.71
N PRO A 96 -7.88 -11.38 11.83
CA PRO A 96 -7.29 -10.48 12.81
C PRO A 96 -6.13 -9.64 12.25
N TYR A 97 -5.32 -10.24 11.38
CA TYR A 97 -4.19 -9.53 10.74
C TYR A 97 -4.70 -8.49 9.74
N GLN A 98 -5.73 -8.81 8.98
CA GLN A 98 -6.35 -7.85 8.06
C GLN A 98 -6.96 -6.68 8.83
N SER A 99 -7.67 -6.94 9.93
CA SER A 99 -8.20 -5.88 10.79
C SER A 99 -7.09 -4.98 11.36
N ALA A 100 -5.95 -5.55 11.73
CA ALA A 100 -4.79 -4.79 12.19
C ALA A 100 -4.18 -3.93 11.08
N ILE A 101 -4.05 -4.47 9.86
CA ILE A 101 -3.58 -3.73 8.68
C ILE A 101 -4.52 -2.56 8.38
N ASP A 102 -5.82 -2.76 8.41
CA ASP A 102 -6.80 -1.71 8.18
C ASP A 102 -6.73 -0.60 9.25
N LEU A 103 -6.58 -0.98 10.51
CA LEU A 103 -6.39 -0.03 11.61
C LEU A 103 -5.12 0.81 11.41
N LEU A 104 -3.99 0.16 11.11
CA LEU A 104 -2.71 0.82 10.87
C LEU A 104 -2.78 1.71 9.62
N SER A 105 -3.41 1.24 8.55
CA SER A 105 -3.60 2.00 7.32
C SER A 105 -4.39 3.28 7.55
N ARG A 106 -5.45 3.23 8.37
CA ARG A 106 -6.21 4.41 8.79
C ARG A 106 -5.37 5.36 9.65
N ALA A 107 -4.59 4.81 10.58
CA ALA A 107 -3.74 5.62 11.48
C ALA A 107 -2.64 6.39 10.73
N VAL A 108 -2.08 5.82 9.66
CA VAL A 108 -1.03 6.45 8.85
C VAL A 108 -1.57 7.18 7.61
N SER A 109 -2.88 7.08 7.37
CA SER A 109 -3.51 7.78 6.26
C SER A 109 -3.43 9.28 6.46
N THR A 110 -2.81 9.97 5.54
CA THR A 110 -2.66 11.42 5.54
C THR A 110 -3.20 12.03 4.26
N MET A 111 -3.81 13.19 4.39
CA MET A 111 -4.09 14.02 3.22
C MET A 111 -2.76 14.60 2.72
N LYS A 112 -2.45 14.46 1.43
CA LYS A 112 -1.29 15.14 0.83
C LYS A 112 -1.71 16.57 0.47
N PRO A 113 -1.21 17.60 1.17
CA PRO A 113 -1.42 18.97 0.75
C PRO A 113 -0.71 19.21 -0.60
N GLN A 114 -1.19 20.18 -1.39
CA GLN A 114 -0.53 20.55 -2.65
C GLN A 114 0.92 20.98 -2.45
N ASN A 115 1.19 21.61 -1.31
CA ASN A 115 2.54 21.94 -0.87
C ASN A 115 2.79 21.27 0.49
N PRO A 116 3.93 20.60 0.71
CA PRO A 116 4.26 20.01 2.00
C PRO A 116 4.36 21.11 3.08
N GLU A 117 3.82 20.83 4.26
CA GLU A 117 3.97 21.72 5.41
C GLU A 117 5.43 21.77 5.85
N ILE A 118 5.94 22.99 6.09
CA ILE A 118 7.33 23.23 6.45
C ILE A 118 7.40 23.63 7.93
N PHE A 119 7.99 22.76 8.76
CA PHE A 119 8.20 23.01 10.18
C PHE A 119 9.57 23.63 10.41
N THR A 120 9.63 24.95 10.62
CA THR A 120 10.85 25.67 10.95
C THR A 120 10.64 26.50 12.22
N ARG A 121 11.73 26.95 12.82
CA ARG A 121 11.70 27.85 13.99
C ARG A 121 11.70 29.32 13.59
N ASN A 122 11.97 29.63 12.35
CA ASN A 122 12.13 30.97 11.84
C ASN A 122 11.40 31.12 10.51
N ILE A 123 10.58 32.15 10.38
CA ILE A 123 9.81 32.43 9.16
C ILE A 123 10.71 32.65 7.94
N THR A 124 11.93 33.16 8.14
CA THR A 124 12.89 33.33 7.04
C THR A 124 13.30 31.99 6.44
N GLU A 125 13.42 30.95 7.24
CA GLU A 125 13.72 29.58 6.76
C GLU A 125 12.57 29.01 5.91
N VAL A 126 11.32 29.38 6.20
CA VAL A 126 10.16 29.02 5.36
C VAL A 126 10.33 29.65 3.98
N VAL A 127 10.62 30.94 3.93
CA VAL A 127 10.85 31.67 2.67
C VAL A 127 12.00 31.03 1.89
N ASP A 128 13.14 30.79 2.54
CA ASP A 128 14.30 30.15 1.91
C ASP A 128 13.97 28.77 1.33
N THR A 129 13.20 27.96 2.08
CA THR A 129 12.81 26.63 1.63
C THR A 129 11.89 26.72 0.40
N ILE A 130 10.88 27.59 0.42
CA ILE A 130 9.95 27.76 -0.71
C ILE A 130 10.72 28.26 -1.96
N VAL A 131 11.60 29.22 -1.80
CA VAL A 131 12.40 29.79 -2.91
C VAL A 131 13.36 28.73 -3.46
N THR A 132 14.03 27.96 -2.59
CA THR A 132 14.95 26.89 -3.01
C THR A 132 14.21 25.78 -3.76
N GLU A 133 13.03 25.40 -3.30
CA GLU A 133 12.21 24.40 -3.98
C GLU A 133 11.73 24.91 -5.35
N GLN A 134 11.39 26.20 -5.45
CA GLN A 134 11.03 26.82 -6.72
C GLN A 134 12.22 26.83 -7.70
N PHE A 135 13.45 27.06 -7.22
CA PHE A 135 14.64 26.94 -8.06
C PHE A 135 14.86 25.52 -8.58
N ARG A 136 14.63 24.49 -7.77
CA ARG A 136 14.75 23.09 -8.21
C ARG A 136 13.77 22.73 -9.33
N GLN A 137 12.60 23.37 -9.33
CA GLN A 137 11.58 23.17 -10.36
C GLN A 137 11.81 24.01 -11.62
N THR A 138 12.76 24.96 -11.56
CA THR A 138 13.07 25.86 -12.67
C THR A 138 14.33 25.37 -13.39
N PRO A 139 14.26 25.11 -14.71
CA PRO A 139 15.38 24.50 -15.45
C PRO A 139 16.55 25.45 -15.72
N VAL A 140 16.46 26.71 -15.28
CA VAL A 140 17.44 27.78 -15.55
C VAL A 140 17.96 28.33 -14.22
N SER A 141 19.29 28.58 -14.15
CA SER A 141 19.89 29.18 -12.95
C SER A 141 19.42 30.63 -12.76
N PRO A 142 19.37 31.16 -11.53
CA PRO A 142 18.91 32.52 -11.26
C PRO A 142 19.63 33.59 -12.09
N GLU A 143 20.91 33.37 -12.34
CA GLU A 143 21.79 34.32 -13.10
C GLU A 143 21.43 34.38 -14.58
N ASP A 144 21.00 33.21 -15.15
CA ASP A 144 20.71 33.06 -16.57
C ASP A 144 19.23 33.31 -16.92
N MET A 145 18.38 33.59 -15.91
CA MET A 145 16.96 33.85 -16.15
C MET A 145 16.74 35.15 -16.96
N THR A 146 15.95 35.02 -18.02
CA THR A 146 15.40 36.18 -18.76
C THR A 146 14.39 36.94 -17.89
N LYS A 147 14.07 38.19 -18.29
CA LYS A 147 13.03 38.98 -17.61
C LYS A 147 11.72 38.22 -17.46
N THR A 148 11.24 37.58 -18.53
CA THR A 148 9.99 36.82 -18.53
C THR A 148 10.02 35.63 -17.55
N GLN A 149 11.14 34.92 -17.48
CA GLN A 149 11.32 33.81 -16.54
C GLN A 149 11.37 34.30 -15.09
N ARG A 150 11.99 35.45 -14.82
CA ARG A 150 11.99 36.06 -13.48
C ARG A 150 10.60 36.51 -13.04
N ILE A 151 9.80 37.09 -13.95
CA ILE A 151 8.40 37.42 -13.66
C ILE A 151 7.59 36.18 -13.36
N ALA A 152 7.70 35.10 -14.15
CA ALA A 152 7.01 33.84 -13.89
C ALA A 152 7.43 33.20 -12.55
N PHE A 153 8.72 33.26 -12.21
CA PHE A 153 9.25 32.80 -10.93
C PHE A 153 8.64 33.59 -9.75
N ILE A 154 8.60 34.91 -9.85
CA ILE A 154 8.01 35.77 -8.82
C ILE A 154 6.50 35.56 -8.72
N SER A 155 5.81 35.32 -9.83
CA SER A 155 4.39 34.99 -9.85
C SER A 155 4.09 33.71 -9.04
N GLU A 156 4.94 32.69 -9.19
CA GLU A 156 4.78 31.45 -8.40
C GLU A 156 5.05 31.67 -6.91
N LEU A 157 6.02 32.50 -6.55
CA LEU A 157 6.27 32.87 -5.14
C LEU A 157 5.12 33.68 -4.54
N GLU A 158 4.52 34.61 -5.31
CA GLU A 158 3.33 35.36 -4.90
C GLU A 158 2.15 34.41 -4.65
N ARG A 159 1.88 33.52 -5.58
CA ARG A 159 0.83 32.48 -5.43
C ARG A 159 1.02 31.62 -4.20
N LYS A 160 2.27 31.36 -3.79
CA LYS A 160 2.63 30.62 -2.57
C LYS A 160 2.61 31.49 -1.31
N GLY A 161 2.27 32.78 -1.42
CA GLY A 161 2.16 33.70 -0.28
C GLY A 161 3.51 34.14 0.31
N VAL A 162 4.61 33.98 -0.41
CA VAL A 162 5.96 34.34 0.09
C VAL A 162 6.04 35.82 0.46
N PHE A 163 5.40 36.69 -0.31
CA PHE A 163 5.50 38.14 -0.11
C PHE A 163 4.58 38.68 0.99
N GLU A 164 3.74 37.86 1.60
CA GLU A 164 3.02 38.18 2.84
C GLU A 164 3.98 38.18 4.06
N VAL A 165 5.17 37.61 3.91
CA VAL A 165 6.16 37.55 4.98
C VAL A 165 7.02 38.81 4.98
N LYS A 166 7.09 39.51 6.11
CA LYS A 166 7.93 40.69 6.28
C LYS A 166 9.40 40.37 6.00
N GLY A 167 10.04 41.14 5.12
CA GLY A 167 11.45 40.98 4.74
C GLY A 167 11.68 39.95 3.64
N SER A 168 10.63 39.32 3.12
CA SER A 168 10.74 38.32 2.04
C SER A 168 11.18 38.93 0.72
N VAL A 169 10.77 40.17 0.42
CA VAL A 169 11.16 40.89 -0.81
C VAL A 169 12.67 41.06 -0.87
N GLU A 170 13.28 41.52 0.22
CA GLU A 170 14.72 41.66 0.35
C GLU A 170 15.43 40.32 0.21
N ARG A 171 14.86 39.27 0.82
CA ARG A 171 15.44 37.95 0.75
C ARG A 171 15.37 37.36 -0.65
N VAL A 172 14.26 37.49 -1.33
CA VAL A 172 14.07 37.04 -2.73
C VAL A 172 14.99 37.82 -3.67
N ALA A 173 15.10 39.13 -3.47
CA ALA A 173 16.04 39.97 -4.24
C ALA A 173 17.49 39.49 -4.13
N GLN A 174 17.92 39.16 -2.90
CA GLN A 174 19.25 38.62 -2.63
C GLN A 174 19.46 37.26 -3.32
N LEU A 175 18.50 36.36 -3.22
CA LEU A 175 18.58 35.01 -3.80
C LEU A 175 18.54 35.01 -5.34
N LEU A 176 17.84 35.98 -5.94
CA LEU A 176 17.77 36.15 -7.40
C LEU A 176 18.92 37.02 -7.96
N GLY A 177 19.74 37.63 -7.10
CA GLY A 177 20.80 38.54 -7.53
C GLY A 177 20.28 39.83 -8.22
N ILE A 178 19.10 40.32 -7.82
CA ILE A 178 18.47 41.52 -8.38
C ILE A 178 18.16 42.55 -7.29
N SER A 179 17.83 43.78 -7.71
CA SER A 179 17.47 44.83 -6.74
C SER A 179 16.06 44.60 -6.16
N VAL A 180 15.84 45.05 -4.92
CA VAL A 180 14.50 45.08 -4.27
C VAL A 180 13.50 45.85 -5.15
N PHE A 181 13.92 46.94 -5.77
CA PHE A 181 13.10 47.71 -6.71
C PHE A 181 12.64 46.86 -7.90
N THR A 182 13.52 46.00 -8.41
CA THR A 182 13.20 45.09 -9.52
C THR A 182 12.15 44.07 -9.10
N VAL A 183 12.24 43.51 -7.88
CA VAL A 183 11.22 42.59 -7.35
C VAL A 183 9.85 43.27 -7.26
N TYR A 184 9.78 44.47 -6.69
CA TYR A 184 8.54 45.27 -6.66
C TYR A 184 8.00 45.59 -8.05
N SER A 185 8.86 45.87 -9.02
CA SER A 185 8.44 46.11 -10.41
C SER A 185 7.79 44.85 -11.02
N TYR A 186 8.36 43.68 -10.78
CA TYR A 186 7.81 42.40 -11.26
C TYR A 186 6.51 42.03 -10.56
N LEU A 187 6.41 42.25 -9.25
CA LEU A 187 5.15 42.04 -8.51
C LEU A 187 4.01 42.91 -9.07
N LYS A 188 4.31 44.17 -9.45
CA LYS A 188 3.30 45.04 -10.10
C LYS A 188 2.88 44.52 -11.48
N GLU A 189 3.78 43.90 -12.23
CA GLU A 189 3.42 43.27 -13.51
C GLU A 189 2.52 42.04 -13.28
N VAL A 190 2.82 41.20 -12.30
CA VAL A 190 2.01 39.98 -11.91
C VAL A 190 0.59 40.34 -11.46
N GLN A 191 0.41 41.46 -10.73
CA GLN A 191 -0.89 41.90 -10.20
C GLN A 191 -1.80 42.58 -11.23
N LYS A 192 -1.32 42.80 -12.46
CA LYS A 192 -2.10 43.42 -13.53
C LYS A 192 -2.73 42.42 -14.50
N ASP A 193 -2.27 41.17 -14.48
CA ASP A 193 -2.79 40.05 -15.24
C ASP A 193 -3.81 39.27 -14.40
#